data_92d9be33548b797cd9248904d233439d
#
_entry.id   92d9be33548b797cd9248904d233439d
#
_cell.length_a   1.000
_cell.length_b   1.000
_cell.length_c   1.000
_cell.angle_alpha   90.00
_cell.angle_beta   90.00
_cell.angle_gamma   90.00
#
_symmetry.space_group_name_H-M   'P 1'
#
loop_
_entity.id
_entity.type
_entity.pdbx_description
1 polymer ?
#
loop_
_entity_poly.entity_id
_entity_poly.type
_entity_poly.pdbx_seq_one_letter_code
_entity_poly.pdbx_strand_id
1 'polypeptide(L)'
;MAGKRLVLTYTHCLTQAEFQTVKVFSPLSIKQEKFLQDKTNDIVVWGGAASAGKTQLSLMSIMLGAMFDGDYVAGIVRQSQRQMKGPGSLWSSGCKMFAEFGVNSNKIELSWNFPSGAEVKCHHLNNNTEDFQGTQCTRYLVDEAQQCDEEDVWYLTSRLRSMSKQQHQLILTANPDKDSFLCAWLVKAGYIGEDGLPVAAMDGVTTYMVQTGGEFEWHASVKEVEEAYGKAIANTAQKFVFYSANVYDNPFICKHLPDYVTKLENLKHVERQRLLLGNWFVTLEGEGYIKREWFDEVKLSDIPLDLPTVRAYDFAATKPSDANKDPDFTRGVKCAFDKQTGHFYILNMVSLRDRPAIVQTLVEQTAALDGREVYVAIPQDAGAAGVESVQAKQARLTRAGHKVLICKARANKATRAEPFLIALQGGMVHVVKGVFSDENYRELENFDGIKNGGLHDDIVDAISDAYTCLTARQFIPTIRMGGTGSNAPLSKLGGSTLL
;
A
#
# COMPACT_ATOMS: atom_id res chain seq x y z
N MET A 1 -19.57 29.27 -25.41
CA MET A 1 -20.74 28.37 -25.49
C MET A 1 -20.79 27.61 -24.18
N ALA A 2 -21.83 27.79 -23.35
CA ALA A 2 -21.97 27.05 -22.10
C ALA A 2 -22.26 25.59 -22.44
N GLY A 3 -21.29 24.69 -22.14
CA GLY A 3 -21.44 23.26 -22.33
C GLY A 3 -22.64 22.76 -21.50
N LYS A 4 -23.51 21.98 -22.12
CA LYS A 4 -24.57 21.28 -21.41
C LYS A 4 -23.91 20.30 -20.46
N ARG A 5 -24.00 20.54 -19.14
CA ARG A 5 -23.53 19.60 -18.11
C ARG A 5 -24.36 18.31 -18.21
N LEU A 6 -23.66 17.16 -18.13
CA LEU A 6 -24.32 15.87 -17.97
C LEU A 6 -25.06 15.86 -16.63
N VAL A 7 -26.38 15.83 -16.66
CA VAL A 7 -27.24 15.78 -15.49
C VAL A 7 -28.08 14.53 -15.61
N LEU A 8 -27.87 13.58 -14.68
CA LEU A 8 -28.77 12.44 -14.50
C LEU A 8 -29.98 12.89 -13.69
N THR A 9 -31.09 13.10 -14.39
CA THR A 9 -32.38 13.37 -13.75
C THR A 9 -33.22 12.10 -13.87
N TYR A 10 -33.51 11.45 -12.75
CA TYR A 10 -34.49 10.37 -12.71
C TYR A 10 -35.85 10.99 -12.36
N THR A 11 -36.76 11.01 -13.30
CA THR A 11 -38.18 11.30 -13.06
C THR A 11 -38.94 9.99 -13.01
N HIS A 12 -39.19 9.50 -11.80
CA HIS A 12 -40.33 8.57 -11.62
C HIS A 12 -41.58 9.32 -11.94
N CYS A 13 -42.60 8.68 -12.54
CA CYS A 13 -43.94 9.30 -12.70
C CYS A 13 -44.54 9.51 -11.30
N LEU A 14 -44.20 10.64 -10.69
CA LEU A 14 -44.68 11.04 -9.38
C LEU A 14 -45.95 11.87 -9.58
N THR A 15 -46.94 11.63 -8.73
CA THR A 15 -48.09 12.52 -8.65
C THR A 15 -47.65 13.91 -8.15
N GLN A 16 -48.41 14.94 -8.51
CA GLN A 16 -48.07 16.36 -8.27
C GLN A 16 -47.70 16.69 -6.79
N ALA A 17 -48.00 15.80 -5.82
CA ALA A 17 -47.71 15.95 -4.40
C ALA A 17 -46.30 15.45 -3.99
N GLU A 18 -45.62 14.73 -4.86
CA GLU A 18 -44.32 14.07 -4.52
C GLU A 18 -43.07 14.81 -5.10
N PHE A 19 -43.25 15.96 -5.69
CA PHE A 19 -42.18 16.82 -6.24
C PHE A 19 -41.33 17.48 -5.13
N GLN A 20 -40.85 16.72 -4.13
CA GLN A 20 -40.12 17.38 -3.03
C GLN A 20 -38.60 17.35 -3.10
N THR A 21 -37.96 16.46 -3.86
CA THR A 21 -36.48 16.52 -4.00
C THR A 21 -36.03 15.72 -5.22
N VAL A 22 -35.52 16.38 -6.24
CA VAL A 22 -34.77 15.74 -7.33
C VAL A 22 -33.30 15.66 -6.90
N LYS A 23 -32.81 14.46 -6.62
CA LYS A 23 -31.37 14.27 -6.42
C LYS A 23 -30.67 14.20 -7.76
N VAL A 24 -29.71 15.07 -7.94
CA VAL A 24 -28.92 15.16 -9.17
C VAL A 24 -27.51 14.66 -8.86
N PHE A 25 -27.09 13.61 -9.55
CA PHE A 25 -25.68 13.19 -9.57
C PHE A 25 -25.05 13.77 -10.83
N SER A 26 -23.99 14.53 -10.66
CA SER A 26 -23.26 15.10 -11.78
C SER A 26 -21.76 15.00 -11.57
N PRO A 27 -20.95 14.91 -12.64
CA PRO A 27 -19.52 15.03 -12.54
C PRO A 27 -19.15 16.38 -11.93
N LEU A 28 -18.10 16.39 -11.12
CA LEU A 28 -17.66 17.59 -10.42
C LEU A 28 -16.68 18.42 -11.24
N SER A 29 -16.03 17.81 -12.24
CA SER A 29 -15.08 18.48 -13.12
C SER A 29 -15.29 18.08 -14.58
N ILE A 30 -14.76 18.90 -15.51
CA ILE A 30 -14.78 18.62 -16.95
C ILE A 30 -14.07 17.31 -17.28
N LYS A 31 -13.01 16.97 -16.55
CA LYS A 31 -12.25 15.74 -16.74
C LYS A 31 -13.09 14.51 -16.37
N GLN A 32 -13.80 14.58 -15.24
CA GLN A 32 -14.75 13.53 -14.84
C GLN A 32 -15.90 13.38 -15.86
N GLU A 33 -16.38 14.48 -16.41
CA GLU A 33 -17.40 14.45 -17.45
C GLU A 33 -16.91 13.75 -18.73
N LYS A 34 -15.70 14.06 -19.19
CA LYS A 34 -15.06 13.39 -20.34
C LYS A 34 -14.96 11.88 -20.12
N PHE A 35 -14.49 11.47 -18.95
CA PHE A 35 -14.40 10.04 -18.58
C PHE A 35 -15.78 9.35 -18.63
N LEU A 36 -16.82 9.96 -18.04
CA LEU A 36 -18.18 9.39 -18.03
C LEU A 36 -18.83 9.33 -19.41
N GLN A 37 -18.45 10.25 -20.29
CA GLN A 37 -18.95 10.31 -21.67
C GLN A 37 -18.15 9.45 -22.64
N ASP A 38 -17.04 8.87 -22.21
CA ASP A 38 -16.23 8.02 -23.08
C ASP A 38 -16.98 6.72 -23.44
N LYS A 39 -17.42 6.64 -24.68
CA LYS A 39 -18.12 5.51 -25.28
C LYS A 39 -17.42 5.02 -26.54
N THR A 40 -16.15 5.36 -26.70
CA THR A 40 -15.39 5.09 -27.92
C THR A 40 -14.16 4.24 -27.70
N ASN A 41 -13.61 4.26 -26.47
CA ASN A 41 -12.43 3.50 -26.10
C ASN A 41 -12.81 2.14 -25.51
N ASP A 42 -12.00 1.13 -25.78
CA ASP A 42 -12.21 -0.25 -25.30
C ASP A 42 -11.63 -0.43 -23.89
N ILE A 43 -10.48 0.20 -23.62
CA ILE A 43 -9.84 0.20 -22.31
C ILE A 43 -9.69 1.64 -21.83
N VAL A 44 -10.29 1.94 -20.69
CA VAL A 44 -10.32 3.29 -20.11
C VAL A 44 -9.69 3.26 -18.73
N VAL A 45 -8.62 4.00 -18.53
CA VAL A 45 -7.91 4.10 -17.26
C VAL A 45 -8.21 5.44 -16.59
N TRP A 46 -8.65 5.39 -15.34
CA TRP A 46 -8.73 6.55 -14.45
C TRP A 46 -7.73 6.37 -13.31
N GLY A 47 -6.59 6.99 -13.41
CA GLY A 47 -5.50 6.80 -12.47
C GLY A 47 -4.89 8.08 -11.97
N GLY A 48 -4.27 8.01 -10.79
CA GLY A 48 -3.56 9.12 -10.20
C GLY A 48 -3.75 9.23 -8.68
N ALA A 49 -3.58 10.45 -8.18
CA ALA A 49 -3.52 10.77 -6.76
C ALA A 49 -4.73 10.29 -5.93
N ALA A 50 -4.53 10.19 -4.62
CA ALA A 50 -5.60 9.90 -3.68
C ALA A 50 -6.70 10.97 -3.74
N SER A 51 -7.94 10.59 -3.39
CA SER A 51 -9.09 11.50 -3.29
C SER A 51 -9.53 12.20 -4.58
N ALA A 52 -9.07 11.75 -5.74
CA ALA A 52 -9.52 12.22 -7.06
C ALA A 52 -10.97 11.81 -7.40
N GLY A 53 -11.70 11.21 -6.46
CA GLY A 53 -13.10 10.80 -6.66
C GLY A 53 -13.28 9.47 -7.39
N LYS A 54 -12.25 8.62 -7.48
CA LYS A 54 -12.25 7.35 -8.23
C LYS A 54 -13.48 6.50 -7.96
N THR A 55 -13.75 6.15 -6.71
CA THR A 55 -14.88 5.30 -6.31
C THR A 55 -16.24 5.85 -6.74
N GLN A 56 -16.47 7.16 -6.52
CA GLN A 56 -17.73 7.80 -6.90
C GLN A 56 -17.92 7.80 -8.40
N LEU A 57 -16.88 8.17 -9.14
CA LEU A 57 -16.90 8.24 -10.60
C LEU A 57 -17.10 6.85 -11.24
N SER A 58 -16.45 5.83 -10.67
CA SER A 58 -16.60 4.44 -11.09
C SER A 58 -18.04 3.96 -10.96
N LEU A 59 -18.66 4.20 -9.81
CA LEU A 59 -20.08 3.84 -9.59
C LEU A 59 -21.02 4.60 -10.50
N MET A 60 -20.75 5.90 -10.76
CA MET A 60 -21.52 6.68 -11.71
C MET A 60 -21.40 6.13 -13.13
N SER A 61 -20.21 5.69 -13.56
CA SER A 61 -20.00 5.12 -14.90
C SER A 61 -20.80 3.84 -15.12
N ILE A 62 -20.88 2.98 -14.10
CA ILE A 62 -21.70 1.77 -14.12
C ILE A 62 -23.18 2.11 -14.13
N MET A 63 -23.61 3.02 -13.26
CA MET A 63 -25.00 3.43 -13.14
C MET A 63 -25.55 4.01 -14.46
N LEU A 64 -24.75 4.84 -15.15
CA LEU A 64 -25.14 5.43 -16.44
C LEU A 64 -25.48 4.37 -17.48
N GLY A 65 -24.76 3.26 -17.51
CA GLY A 65 -25.08 2.12 -18.38
C GLY A 65 -26.32 1.37 -17.92
N ALA A 66 -26.35 1.01 -16.65
CA ALA A 66 -27.35 0.13 -16.08
C ALA A 66 -28.76 0.74 -15.98
N MET A 67 -28.89 2.07 -15.87
CA MET A 67 -30.20 2.73 -15.70
C MET A 67 -31.12 2.65 -16.92
N PHE A 68 -30.56 2.54 -18.12
CA PHE A 68 -31.32 2.74 -19.37
C PHE A 68 -31.27 1.55 -20.34
N ASP A 69 -30.60 0.46 -19.97
CA ASP A 69 -30.40 -0.69 -20.84
C ASP A 69 -30.56 -2.00 -20.04
N GLY A 70 -31.62 -2.73 -20.31
CA GLY A 70 -31.94 -3.99 -19.62
C GLY A 70 -30.99 -5.13 -19.96
N ASP A 71 -30.32 -5.08 -21.11
CA ASP A 71 -29.31 -6.06 -21.53
C ASP A 71 -27.91 -5.75 -21.01
N TYR A 72 -27.77 -4.64 -20.24
CA TYR A 72 -26.50 -4.22 -19.67
C TYR A 72 -26.13 -5.10 -18.47
N VAL A 73 -24.97 -5.73 -18.54
CA VAL A 73 -24.38 -6.51 -17.46
C VAL A 73 -23.01 -5.94 -17.13
N ALA A 74 -22.72 -5.72 -15.85
CA ALA A 74 -21.41 -5.24 -15.46
C ALA A 74 -20.83 -6.02 -14.27
N GLY A 75 -19.51 -6.25 -14.32
CA GLY A 75 -18.71 -6.79 -13.23
C GLY A 75 -17.87 -5.69 -12.56
N ILE A 76 -17.96 -5.56 -11.25
CA ILE A 76 -17.03 -4.75 -10.45
C ILE A 76 -16.04 -5.70 -9.80
N VAL A 77 -14.74 -5.50 -10.08
CA VAL A 77 -13.68 -6.44 -9.74
C VAL A 77 -12.66 -5.78 -8.81
N ARG A 78 -12.21 -6.51 -7.80
CA ARG A 78 -11.04 -6.18 -6.97
C ARG A 78 -10.17 -7.41 -6.77
N GLN A 79 -8.94 -7.22 -6.31
CA GLN A 79 -8.02 -8.32 -6.02
C GLN A 79 -8.60 -9.29 -5.00
N SER A 80 -9.19 -8.85 -3.90
CA SER A 80 -9.70 -9.72 -2.84
C SER A 80 -11.14 -9.41 -2.41
N GLN A 81 -11.87 -10.46 -1.97
CA GLN A 81 -13.22 -10.32 -1.42
C GLN A 81 -13.28 -9.43 -0.17
N ARG A 82 -12.24 -9.45 0.67
CA ARG A 82 -12.17 -8.66 1.89
C ARG A 82 -12.24 -7.16 1.61
N GLN A 83 -11.61 -6.71 0.52
CA GLN A 83 -11.64 -5.32 0.08
C GLN A 83 -13.01 -4.87 -0.43
N MET A 84 -13.86 -5.82 -0.85
CA MET A 84 -15.22 -5.51 -1.32
C MET A 84 -16.20 -5.18 -0.19
N LYS A 85 -16.04 -5.80 1.00
CA LYS A 85 -17.07 -5.79 2.07
C LYS A 85 -16.82 -4.77 3.17
N GLY A 86 -15.67 -4.09 3.21
CA GLY A 86 -15.29 -3.16 4.28
C GLY A 86 -16.13 -1.88 4.33
N PRO A 87 -16.13 -1.15 5.45
CA PRO A 87 -16.71 0.19 5.52
C PRO A 87 -16.02 1.10 4.46
N GLY A 88 -16.83 1.87 3.73
CA GLY A 88 -16.31 2.73 2.64
C GLY A 88 -15.93 1.98 1.36
N SER A 89 -16.15 0.67 1.28
CA SER A 89 -15.91 -0.13 0.07
C SER A 89 -16.82 0.29 -1.09
N LEU A 90 -16.47 -0.14 -2.30
CA LEU A 90 -17.32 0.04 -3.49
C LEU A 90 -18.73 -0.51 -3.28
N TRP A 91 -18.84 -1.71 -2.67
CA TRP A 91 -20.14 -2.29 -2.33
C TRP A 91 -20.96 -1.39 -1.42
N SER A 92 -20.42 -0.94 -0.30
CA SER A 92 -21.17 -0.09 0.65
C SER A 92 -21.54 1.28 0.07
N SER A 93 -20.65 1.84 -0.74
CA SER A 93 -20.87 3.11 -1.45
C SER A 93 -21.89 2.96 -2.57
N GLY A 94 -21.85 1.85 -3.32
CA GLY A 94 -22.82 1.51 -4.35
C GLY A 94 -24.21 1.30 -3.79
N CYS A 95 -24.36 0.57 -2.66
CA CYS A 95 -25.65 0.41 -1.99
C CYS A 95 -26.27 1.76 -1.60
N LYS A 96 -25.46 2.71 -1.10
CA LYS A 96 -25.97 4.05 -0.76
C LYS A 96 -26.38 4.86 -1.98
N MET A 97 -25.55 4.85 -3.03
CA MET A 97 -25.79 5.59 -4.24
C MET A 97 -26.99 5.04 -5.02
N PHE A 98 -27.04 3.74 -5.23
CA PHE A 98 -28.02 3.11 -6.12
C PHE A 98 -29.41 2.98 -5.47
N ALA A 99 -29.48 2.91 -4.14
CA ALA A 99 -30.76 2.90 -3.42
C ALA A 99 -31.66 4.10 -3.74
N GLU A 100 -31.04 5.25 -4.01
CA GLU A 100 -31.76 6.48 -4.40
C GLU A 100 -32.52 6.35 -5.72
N PHE A 101 -32.19 5.34 -6.54
CA PHE A 101 -32.75 5.08 -7.86
C PHE A 101 -33.63 3.81 -7.90
N GLY A 102 -34.03 3.30 -6.76
CA GLY A 102 -34.88 2.10 -6.67
C GLY A 102 -34.17 0.80 -7.05
N VAL A 103 -32.84 0.76 -6.96
CA VAL A 103 -32.04 -0.42 -7.27
C VAL A 103 -32.06 -1.40 -6.10
N ASN A 104 -32.38 -2.66 -6.38
CA ASN A 104 -32.36 -3.74 -5.39
C ASN A 104 -30.95 -4.29 -5.21
N SER A 105 -30.49 -4.37 -3.97
CA SER A 105 -29.18 -4.92 -3.62
C SER A 105 -29.29 -6.29 -2.95
N ASN A 106 -28.50 -7.28 -3.42
CA ASN A 106 -28.36 -8.59 -2.81
C ASN A 106 -27.01 -8.70 -2.10
N LYS A 107 -27.02 -8.67 -0.76
CA LYS A 107 -25.81 -8.68 0.07
C LYS A 107 -25.09 -10.04 0.06
N ILE A 108 -25.77 -11.12 -0.23
CA ILE A 108 -25.17 -12.47 -0.27
C ILE A 108 -24.32 -12.61 -1.53
N GLU A 109 -24.90 -12.26 -2.67
CA GLU A 109 -24.24 -12.36 -3.98
C GLU A 109 -23.40 -11.12 -4.33
N LEU A 110 -23.52 -10.06 -3.56
CA LEU A 110 -22.90 -8.76 -3.82
C LEU A 110 -23.31 -8.22 -5.21
N SER A 111 -24.60 -8.23 -5.50
CA SER A 111 -25.16 -7.78 -6.78
C SER A 111 -26.24 -6.72 -6.60
N TRP A 112 -26.44 -5.94 -7.66
CA TRP A 112 -27.49 -4.94 -7.78
C TRP A 112 -28.32 -5.21 -9.02
N ASN A 113 -29.65 -5.21 -8.85
CA ASN A 113 -30.60 -5.31 -9.94
C ASN A 113 -31.28 -3.98 -10.15
N PHE A 114 -31.09 -3.42 -11.33
CA PHE A 114 -31.62 -2.11 -11.71
C PHE A 114 -33.05 -2.22 -12.24
N PRO A 115 -33.88 -1.15 -12.10
CA PRO A 115 -35.23 -1.15 -12.61
C PRO A 115 -35.34 -1.38 -14.11
N SER A 116 -34.29 -1.12 -14.89
CA SER A 116 -34.18 -1.40 -16.31
C SER A 116 -34.16 -2.92 -16.64
N GLY A 117 -33.79 -3.76 -15.67
CA GLY A 117 -33.44 -5.16 -15.85
C GLY A 117 -31.93 -5.43 -15.84
N ALA A 118 -31.10 -4.41 -15.88
CA ALA A 118 -29.63 -4.55 -15.83
C ALA A 118 -29.15 -5.18 -14.52
N GLU A 119 -28.10 -5.98 -14.60
CA GLU A 119 -27.44 -6.60 -13.45
C GLU A 119 -26.01 -6.11 -13.31
N VAL A 120 -25.61 -5.80 -12.07
CA VAL A 120 -24.24 -5.45 -11.70
C VAL A 120 -23.80 -6.32 -10.55
N LYS A 121 -22.67 -7.01 -10.70
CA LYS A 121 -22.15 -7.94 -9.68
C LYS A 121 -20.71 -7.66 -9.33
N CYS A 122 -20.39 -7.81 -8.03
CA CYS A 122 -19.03 -7.70 -7.54
C CYS A 122 -18.31 -9.06 -7.62
N HIS A 123 -17.08 -9.03 -8.10
CA HIS A 123 -16.20 -10.19 -8.23
C HIS A 123 -14.84 -9.90 -7.62
N HIS A 124 -14.05 -10.94 -7.39
CA HIS A 124 -12.66 -10.82 -6.95
C HIS A 124 -11.77 -11.78 -7.73
N LEU A 125 -10.54 -11.37 -8.00
CA LEU A 125 -9.61 -12.17 -8.81
C LEU A 125 -8.97 -13.29 -7.98
N ASN A 126 -8.35 -13.00 -6.84
CA ASN A 126 -7.74 -13.99 -5.91
C ASN A 126 -7.09 -15.19 -6.62
N ASN A 127 -6.39 -14.96 -7.73
CA ASN A 127 -5.79 -16.01 -8.58
C ASN A 127 -6.81 -17.04 -9.10
N ASN A 128 -8.08 -16.69 -9.22
CA ASN A 128 -9.13 -17.57 -9.68
C ASN A 128 -9.97 -16.92 -10.80
N THR A 129 -9.48 -17.07 -12.03
CA THR A 129 -10.22 -16.64 -13.23
C THR A 129 -11.36 -17.61 -13.59
N GLU A 130 -11.45 -18.77 -12.93
CA GLU A 130 -12.51 -19.76 -13.18
C GLU A 130 -13.90 -19.20 -12.87
N ASP A 131 -14.03 -18.31 -11.88
CA ASP A 131 -15.30 -17.66 -11.53
C ASP A 131 -15.86 -16.77 -12.66
N PHE A 132 -15.00 -16.40 -13.63
CA PHE A 132 -15.39 -15.62 -14.81
C PHE A 132 -15.70 -16.51 -16.02
N GLN A 133 -15.50 -17.84 -15.92
CA GLN A 133 -15.89 -18.77 -16.99
C GLN A 133 -17.41 -18.74 -17.15
N GLY A 134 -17.85 -18.47 -18.39
CA GLY A 134 -19.28 -18.36 -18.71
C GLY A 134 -19.90 -16.98 -18.45
N THR A 135 -19.21 -16.06 -17.77
CA THR A 135 -19.72 -14.68 -17.63
C THR A 135 -19.64 -13.93 -18.96
N GLN A 136 -20.59 -13.03 -19.16
CA GLN A 136 -20.67 -12.16 -20.33
C GLN A 136 -21.08 -10.77 -19.83
N CYS A 137 -20.19 -9.80 -20.00
CA CYS A 137 -20.43 -8.43 -19.51
C CYS A 137 -20.32 -7.41 -20.63
N THR A 138 -21.09 -6.36 -20.51
CA THR A 138 -20.91 -5.12 -21.29
C THR A 138 -19.71 -4.36 -20.77
N ARG A 139 -19.49 -4.40 -19.43
CA ARG A 139 -18.43 -3.62 -18.79
C ARG A 139 -17.84 -4.37 -17.62
N TYR A 140 -16.50 -4.37 -17.52
CA TYR A 140 -15.78 -4.66 -16.29
C TYR A 140 -15.15 -3.38 -15.74
N LEU A 141 -15.33 -3.17 -14.46
CA LEU A 141 -14.65 -2.14 -13.68
C LEU A 141 -13.69 -2.83 -12.71
N VAL A 142 -12.39 -2.73 -12.97
CA VAL A 142 -11.35 -3.21 -12.04
C VAL A 142 -10.89 -2.05 -11.18
N ASP A 143 -11.25 -2.08 -9.91
CA ASP A 143 -10.87 -1.04 -8.96
C ASP A 143 -9.59 -1.43 -8.22
N GLU A 144 -8.67 -0.46 -8.05
CA GLU A 144 -7.31 -0.69 -7.56
C GLU A 144 -6.53 -1.69 -8.44
N ALA A 145 -6.61 -1.50 -9.77
CA ALA A 145 -6.04 -2.42 -10.77
C ALA A 145 -4.52 -2.62 -10.62
N GLN A 146 -3.79 -1.67 -10.02
CA GLN A 146 -2.37 -1.81 -9.72
C GLN A 146 -2.06 -2.97 -8.76
N GLN A 147 -3.06 -3.50 -8.04
CA GLN A 147 -2.91 -4.63 -7.13
C GLN A 147 -3.19 -5.98 -7.80
N CYS A 148 -3.64 -5.98 -9.05
CA CYS A 148 -4.04 -7.18 -9.79
C CYS A 148 -2.92 -7.65 -10.72
N ASP A 149 -2.97 -8.92 -11.10
CA ASP A 149 -2.07 -9.49 -12.09
C ASP A 149 -2.51 -9.11 -13.51
N GLU A 150 -1.54 -8.82 -14.39
CA GLU A 150 -1.78 -8.40 -15.78
C GLU A 150 -2.61 -9.44 -16.56
N GLU A 151 -2.25 -10.71 -16.44
CA GLU A 151 -2.93 -11.80 -17.14
C GLU A 151 -4.40 -11.92 -16.73
N ASP A 152 -4.69 -11.76 -15.44
CA ASP A 152 -6.04 -11.83 -14.91
C ASP A 152 -6.91 -10.66 -15.41
N VAL A 153 -6.34 -9.45 -15.41
CA VAL A 153 -7.03 -8.27 -15.92
C VAL A 153 -7.26 -8.37 -17.43
N TRP A 154 -6.24 -8.83 -18.17
CA TRP A 154 -6.36 -9.02 -19.62
C TRP A 154 -7.39 -10.09 -19.98
N TYR A 155 -7.48 -11.17 -19.19
CA TYR A 155 -8.47 -12.22 -19.39
C TYR A 155 -9.91 -11.68 -19.41
N LEU A 156 -10.23 -10.64 -18.62
CA LEU A 156 -11.56 -10.03 -18.59
C LEU A 156 -11.97 -9.44 -19.95
N THR A 157 -11.02 -9.01 -20.79
CA THR A 157 -11.33 -8.51 -22.13
C THR A 157 -12.02 -9.55 -23.00
N SER A 158 -11.66 -10.85 -22.84
CA SER A 158 -12.26 -11.98 -23.54
C SER A 158 -13.73 -12.21 -23.13
N ARG A 159 -14.16 -11.66 -21.99
CA ARG A 159 -15.51 -11.77 -21.43
C ARG A 159 -16.38 -10.55 -21.72
N LEU A 160 -15.83 -9.53 -22.37
CA LEU A 160 -16.56 -8.34 -22.82
C LEU A 160 -17.41 -8.67 -24.06
N ARG A 161 -18.55 -9.26 -23.80
CA ARG A 161 -19.57 -9.58 -24.82
C ARG A 161 -20.94 -9.65 -24.13
N SER A 162 -21.94 -9.02 -24.71
CA SER A 162 -23.32 -9.01 -24.22
C SER A 162 -24.28 -8.65 -25.35
N MET A 163 -25.58 -8.69 -25.09
CA MET A 163 -26.62 -8.23 -26.02
C MET A 163 -26.81 -6.71 -25.98
N SER A 164 -26.21 -6.03 -24.99
CA SER A 164 -26.26 -4.57 -24.89
C SER A 164 -25.67 -3.90 -26.13
N LYS A 165 -26.30 -2.81 -26.55
CA LYS A 165 -25.82 -1.97 -27.67
C LYS A 165 -24.78 -0.94 -27.23
N GLN A 166 -24.44 -0.90 -25.94
CA GLN A 166 -23.42 -0.01 -25.43
C GLN A 166 -22.01 -0.52 -25.75
N GLN A 167 -21.05 0.40 -25.77
CA GLN A 167 -19.64 0.04 -25.93
C GLN A 167 -19.22 -0.94 -24.84
N HIS A 168 -18.62 -2.05 -25.26
CA HIS A 168 -18.00 -3.01 -24.37
C HIS A 168 -16.69 -2.42 -23.87
N GLN A 169 -16.51 -2.28 -22.56
CA GLN A 169 -15.37 -1.56 -21.98
C GLN A 169 -14.77 -2.27 -20.77
N LEU A 170 -13.44 -2.23 -20.73
CA LEU A 170 -12.67 -2.49 -19.52
C LEU A 170 -12.29 -1.14 -18.90
N ILE A 171 -12.79 -0.86 -17.70
CA ILE A 171 -12.46 0.35 -16.96
C ILE A 171 -11.51 -0.04 -15.82
N LEU A 172 -10.38 0.63 -15.74
CA LEU A 172 -9.37 0.41 -14.70
C LEU A 172 -9.25 1.66 -13.85
N THR A 173 -9.35 1.52 -12.53
CA THR A 173 -8.97 2.60 -11.61
C THR A 173 -7.71 2.21 -10.87
N ALA A 174 -6.82 3.17 -10.65
CA ALA A 174 -5.55 2.89 -9.98
C ALA A 174 -5.02 4.08 -9.19
N ASN A 175 -4.24 3.76 -8.16
CA ASN A 175 -3.28 4.68 -7.56
C ASN A 175 -1.92 4.47 -8.20
N PRO A 176 -1.03 5.49 -8.21
CA PRO A 176 0.31 5.35 -8.72
C PRO A 176 1.08 4.24 -8.00
N ASP A 177 1.65 3.33 -8.79
CA ASP A 177 2.46 2.22 -8.31
C ASP A 177 3.44 1.82 -9.42
N LYS A 178 4.74 2.01 -9.18
CA LYS A 178 5.82 1.81 -10.15
C LYS A 178 5.92 0.36 -10.63
N ASP A 179 5.70 -0.58 -9.72
CA ASP A 179 5.89 -2.00 -9.97
C ASP A 179 4.67 -2.69 -10.56
N SER A 180 3.56 -1.94 -10.75
CA SER A 180 2.35 -2.47 -11.36
C SER A 180 2.47 -2.61 -12.88
N PHE A 181 1.82 -3.63 -13.43
CA PHE A 181 1.69 -3.78 -14.90
C PHE A 181 1.08 -2.53 -15.54
N LEU A 182 0.17 -1.87 -14.82
CA LEU A 182 -0.51 -0.68 -15.33
C LEU A 182 0.45 0.50 -15.50
N CYS A 183 1.43 0.66 -14.59
CA CYS A 183 2.49 1.66 -14.77
C CYS A 183 3.29 1.35 -16.04
N ALA A 184 3.68 0.10 -16.25
CA ALA A 184 4.39 -0.31 -17.47
C ALA A 184 3.58 -0.01 -18.74
N TRP A 185 2.27 -0.26 -18.74
CA TRP A 185 1.39 0.07 -19.85
C TRP A 185 1.35 1.58 -20.12
N LEU A 186 1.16 2.39 -19.08
CA LEU A 186 1.06 3.85 -19.20
C LEU A 186 2.36 4.49 -19.70
N VAL A 187 3.52 3.96 -19.28
CA VAL A 187 4.84 4.40 -19.76
C VAL A 187 5.02 4.03 -21.24
N LYS A 188 4.79 2.76 -21.61
CA LYS A 188 4.89 2.30 -23.00
C LYS A 188 3.96 3.07 -23.93
N ALA A 189 2.77 3.44 -23.46
CA ALA A 189 1.80 4.24 -24.20
C ALA A 189 2.11 5.74 -24.25
N GLY A 190 3.13 6.22 -23.53
CA GLY A 190 3.55 7.62 -23.50
C GLY A 190 2.69 8.54 -22.63
N TYR A 191 1.85 8.00 -21.76
CA TYR A 191 1.04 8.80 -20.83
C TYR A 191 1.80 9.24 -19.58
N ILE A 192 2.88 8.55 -19.23
CA ILE A 192 3.76 8.88 -18.10
C ILE A 192 5.13 9.25 -18.65
N GLY A 193 5.62 10.42 -18.24
CA GLY A 193 6.94 10.93 -18.61
C GLY A 193 8.10 10.28 -17.84
N GLU A 194 9.32 10.61 -18.21
CA GLU A 194 10.54 10.13 -17.54
C GLU A 194 10.63 10.55 -16.08
N ASP A 195 9.92 11.62 -15.71
CA ASP A 195 9.80 12.11 -14.33
C ASP A 195 8.72 11.39 -13.51
N GLY A 196 8.04 10.41 -14.10
CA GLY A 196 6.95 9.66 -13.48
C GLY A 196 5.63 10.40 -13.39
N LEU A 197 5.55 11.61 -13.92
CA LEU A 197 4.31 12.42 -13.93
C LEU A 197 3.48 12.18 -15.19
N PRO A 198 2.16 12.34 -15.10
CA PRO A 198 1.29 12.30 -16.28
C PRO A 198 1.63 13.39 -17.30
N VAL A 199 1.79 13.00 -18.55
CA VAL A 199 2.03 13.92 -19.67
C VAL A 199 0.74 14.64 -20.02
N ALA A 200 0.65 15.93 -19.72
CA ALA A 200 -0.57 16.72 -19.89
C ALA A 200 -1.14 16.70 -21.33
N ALA A 201 -0.28 16.63 -22.34
CA ALA A 201 -0.70 16.55 -23.75
C ALA A 201 -1.35 15.21 -24.11
N MET A 202 -1.09 14.15 -23.34
CA MET A 202 -1.63 12.81 -23.56
C MET A 202 -2.90 12.54 -22.74
N ASP A 203 -3.26 13.41 -21.78
CA ASP A 203 -4.43 13.22 -20.91
C ASP A 203 -5.74 13.16 -21.72
N GLY A 204 -6.37 12.00 -21.74
CA GLY A 204 -7.60 11.75 -22.51
C GLY A 204 -7.40 11.60 -24.03
N VAL A 205 -6.17 11.43 -24.50
CA VAL A 205 -5.86 11.10 -25.91
C VAL A 205 -5.94 9.59 -26.08
N THR A 206 -6.58 9.13 -27.16
CA THR A 206 -6.67 7.70 -27.48
C THR A 206 -5.39 7.21 -28.15
N THR A 207 -4.85 6.10 -27.68
CA THR A 207 -3.81 5.29 -28.33
C THR A 207 -4.37 3.93 -28.72
N TYR A 208 -3.62 3.16 -29.52
CA TYR A 208 -4.03 1.87 -30.04
C TYR A 208 -3.09 0.78 -29.53
N MET A 209 -3.62 -0.10 -28.72
CA MET A 209 -2.90 -1.19 -28.07
C MET A 209 -3.05 -2.47 -28.88
N VAL A 210 -1.95 -3.14 -29.18
CA VAL A 210 -1.91 -4.44 -29.84
C VAL A 210 -1.13 -5.44 -28.98
N GLN A 211 -1.51 -6.71 -29.06
CA GLN A 211 -0.76 -7.80 -28.45
C GLN A 211 -0.09 -8.64 -29.53
N THR A 212 1.23 -8.68 -29.54
CA THR A 212 2.04 -9.45 -30.48
C THR A 212 3.10 -10.25 -29.74
N GLY A 213 3.19 -11.57 -30.03
CA GLY A 213 4.19 -12.43 -29.38
C GLY A 213 4.11 -12.53 -27.86
N GLY A 214 2.97 -12.21 -27.26
CA GLY A 214 2.78 -12.16 -25.80
C GLY A 214 3.09 -10.81 -25.16
N GLU A 215 3.58 -9.83 -25.95
CA GLU A 215 3.88 -8.48 -25.47
C GLU A 215 2.83 -7.47 -25.95
N PHE A 216 2.68 -6.38 -25.18
CA PHE A 216 1.80 -5.27 -25.53
C PHE A 216 2.61 -4.10 -26.09
N GLU A 217 2.08 -3.53 -27.16
CA GLU A 217 2.64 -2.35 -27.82
C GLU A 217 1.55 -1.31 -28.11
N TRP A 218 1.91 -0.03 -28.12
CA TRP A 218 1.00 1.10 -28.33
C TRP A 218 1.44 1.94 -29.49
N HIS A 219 0.44 2.40 -30.26
CA HIS A 219 0.60 3.25 -31.44
C HIS A 219 -0.29 4.47 -31.35
N ALA A 220 0.12 5.58 -31.97
CA ALA A 220 -0.69 6.79 -31.94
C ALA A 220 -1.92 6.71 -32.86
N SER A 221 -1.90 5.81 -33.85
CA SER A 221 -3.00 5.66 -34.82
C SER A 221 -3.15 4.24 -35.34
N VAL A 222 -4.38 3.88 -35.79
CA VAL A 222 -4.64 2.62 -36.50
C VAL A 222 -3.75 2.46 -37.74
N LYS A 223 -3.42 3.58 -38.41
CA LYS A 223 -2.55 3.57 -39.59
C LYS A 223 -1.14 3.09 -39.25
N GLU A 224 -0.59 3.54 -38.17
CA GLU A 224 0.73 3.04 -37.68
C GLU A 224 0.68 1.54 -37.36
N VAL A 225 -0.41 1.06 -36.76
CA VAL A 225 -0.60 -0.39 -36.53
C VAL A 225 -0.67 -1.14 -37.86
N GLU A 226 -1.42 -0.61 -38.85
CA GLU A 226 -1.54 -1.23 -40.16
C GLU A 226 -0.20 -1.27 -40.90
N GLU A 227 0.59 -0.21 -40.80
CA GLU A 227 1.95 -0.13 -41.38
C GLU A 227 2.94 -1.12 -40.72
N ALA A 228 2.84 -1.31 -39.39
CA ALA A 228 3.72 -2.18 -38.64
C ALA A 228 3.33 -3.67 -38.75
N TYR A 229 2.05 -4.01 -38.68
CA TYR A 229 1.55 -5.39 -38.51
C TYR A 229 0.53 -5.83 -39.55
N GLY A 230 0.14 -4.96 -40.45
CA GLY A 230 -0.86 -5.23 -41.47
C GLY A 230 -2.32 -5.07 -40.97
N LYS A 231 -3.22 -5.04 -41.95
CA LYS A 231 -4.64 -4.70 -41.76
C LYS A 231 -5.38 -5.63 -40.80
N ALA A 232 -5.02 -6.91 -40.77
CA ALA A 232 -5.68 -7.89 -39.91
C ALA A 232 -5.49 -7.54 -38.41
N ILE A 233 -4.28 -7.21 -38.00
CA ILE A 233 -3.96 -6.80 -36.62
C ILE A 233 -4.50 -5.42 -36.32
N ALA A 234 -4.42 -4.49 -37.26
CA ALA A 234 -4.98 -3.14 -37.10
C ALA A 234 -6.49 -3.15 -36.78
N ASN A 235 -7.25 -4.10 -37.36
CA ASN A 235 -8.66 -4.26 -37.08
C ASN A 235 -8.97 -4.82 -35.67
N THR A 236 -8.00 -5.40 -34.98
CA THR A 236 -8.14 -5.96 -33.62
C THR A 236 -7.48 -5.08 -32.55
N ALA A 237 -6.86 -3.98 -32.95
CA ALA A 237 -6.23 -3.04 -32.03
C ALA A 237 -7.26 -2.48 -31.04
N GLN A 238 -6.95 -2.55 -29.74
CA GLN A 238 -7.80 -2.00 -28.69
C GLN A 238 -7.54 -0.51 -28.52
N LYS A 239 -8.59 0.28 -28.49
CA LYS A 239 -8.51 1.72 -28.20
C LYS A 239 -8.29 1.90 -26.70
N PHE A 240 -7.17 2.46 -26.34
CA PHE A 240 -6.74 2.68 -24.98
C PHE A 240 -6.65 4.16 -24.66
N VAL A 241 -7.14 4.57 -23.49
CA VAL A 241 -7.09 5.97 -23.03
C VAL A 241 -6.79 6.03 -21.55
N PHE A 242 -6.00 7.03 -21.16
CA PHE A 242 -5.72 7.34 -19.76
C PHE A 242 -6.21 8.75 -19.42
N TYR A 243 -6.96 8.84 -18.33
CA TYR A 243 -7.34 10.09 -17.69
C TYR A 243 -6.57 10.22 -16.38
N SER A 244 -5.65 11.15 -16.31
CA SER A 244 -4.90 11.44 -15.08
C SER A 244 -5.79 12.18 -14.09
N ALA A 245 -5.65 11.91 -12.79
CA ALA A 245 -6.44 12.55 -11.77
C ALA A 245 -5.60 12.91 -10.55
N ASN A 246 -5.81 14.11 -10.01
CA ASN A 246 -5.22 14.57 -8.76
C ASN A 246 -6.30 15.15 -7.85
N VAL A 247 -5.92 15.53 -6.62
CA VAL A 247 -6.88 16.05 -5.64
C VAL A 247 -7.56 17.33 -6.10
N TYR A 248 -6.87 18.16 -6.89
CA TYR A 248 -7.41 19.43 -7.41
C TYR A 248 -8.44 19.22 -8.50
N ASP A 249 -8.47 18.05 -9.15
CA ASP A 249 -9.53 17.64 -10.07
C ASP A 249 -10.85 17.32 -9.35
N ASN A 250 -10.86 17.33 -8.00
CA ASN A 250 -12.04 17.11 -7.18
C ASN A 250 -12.47 18.40 -6.44
N PRO A 251 -13.31 19.27 -7.07
CA PRO A 251 -13.72 20.53 -6.46
C PRO A 251 -14.48 20.37 -5.14
N PHE A 252 -15.11 19.22 -4.91
CA PHE A 252 -15.79 18.95 -3.63
C PHE A 252 -14.78 18.88 -2.49
N ILE A 253 -13.70 18.14 -2.66
CA ILE A 253 -12.63 18.04 -1.64
C ILE A 253 -12.00 19.40 -1.41
N CYS A 254 -11.62 20.11 -2.47
CA CYS A 254 -11.01 21.44 -2.37
C CYS A 254 -11.89 22.46 -1.63
N LYS A 255 -13.22 22.39 -1.84
CA LYS A 255 -14.16 23.35 -1.26
C LYS A 255 -14.60 22.97 0.15
N HIS A 256 -14.85 21.68 0.43
CA HIS A 256 -15.48 21.24 1.67
C HIS A 256 -14.49 20.63 2.68
N LEU A 257 -13.29 20.25 2.22
CA LEU A 257 -12.24 19.66 3.06
C LEU A 257 -10.87 20.32 2.80
N PRO A 258 -10.75 21.67 2.89
CA PRO A 258 -9.49 22.35 2.61
C PRO A 258 -8.36 21.90 3.56
N ASP A 259 -8.68 21.59 4.82
CA ASP A 259 -7.70 21.06 5.78
C ASP A 259 -7.10 19.73 5.36
N TYR A 260 -7.87 18.91 4.63
CA TYR A 260 -7.35 17.66 4.07
C TYR A 260 -6.36 17.93 2.94
N VAL A 261 -6.64 18.88 2.06
CA VAL A 261 -5.71 19.29 0.99
C VAL A 261 -4.43 19.84 1.61
N THR A 262 -4.54 20.74 2.59
CA THR A 262 -3.39 21.27 3.33
C THR A 262 -2.58 20.17 4.00
N LYS A 263 -3.22 19.13 4.56
CA LYS A 263 -2.49 17.97 5.09
C LYS A 263 -1.72 17.23 4.00
N LEU A 264 -2.30 17.03 2.81
CA LEU A 264 -1.60 16.41 1.69
C LEU A 264 -0.42 17.27 1.19
N GLU A 265 -0.57 18.59 1.17
CA GLU A 265 0.50 19.52 0.78
C GLU A 265 1.67 19.52 1.77
N ASN A 266 1.38 19.28 3.06
CA ASN A 266 2.37 19.19 4.13
C ASN A 266 2.93 17.78 4.35
N LEU A 267 2.55 16.81 3.53
CA LEU A 267 3.18 15.48 3.53
C LEU A 267 4.67 15.59 3.16
N LYS A 268 5.44 14.61 3.57
CA LYS A 268 6.84 14.47 3.14
C LYS A 268 6.92 14.40 1.62
N HIS A 269 8.05 14.80 1.07
CA HIS A 269 8.24 14.96 -0.38
C HIS A 269 7.75 13.75 -1.18
N VAL A 270 8.13 12.54 -0.80
CA VAL A 270 7.75 11.27 -1.46
C VAL A 270 6.25 11.02 -1.43
N GLU A 271 5.63 11.10 -0.26
CA GLU A 271 4.18 10.91 -0.11
C GLU A 271 3.38 12.00 -0.82
N ARG A 272 3.88 13.24 -0.80
CA ARG A 272 3.30 14.36 -1.52
C ARG A 272 3.34 14.13 -3.03
N GLN A 273 4.47 13.69 -3.58
CA GLN A 273 4.62 13.34 -4.99
C GLN A 273 3.60 12.27 -5.41
N ARG A 274 3.46 11.20 -4.61
CA ARG A 274 2.55 10.10 -4.89
C ARG A 274 1.08 10.47 -4.68
N LEU A 275 0.74 10.99 -3.50
CA LEU A 275 -0.66 11.16 -3.08
C LEU A 275 -1.28 12.47 -3.56
N LEU A 276 -0.48 13.51 -3.74
CA LEU A 276 -0.94 14.82 -4.19
C LEU A 276 -0.77 14.98 -5.71
N LEU A 277 0.41 14.70 -6.24
CA LEU A 277 0.75 14.95 -7.64
C LEU A 277 0.49 13.76 -8.55
N GLY A 278 0.28 12.58 -8.00
CA GLY A 278 -0.01 11.37 -8.78
C GLY A 278 1.20 10.87 -9.56
N ASN A 279 2.40 11.01 -9.02
CA ASN A 279 3.62 10.51 -9.64
C ASN A 279 3.68 8.99 -9.55
N TRP A 280 3.88 8.32 -10.70
CA TRP A 280 3.86 6.86 -10.84
C TRP A 280 5.19 6.19 -10.51
N PHE A 281 6.30 6.92 -10.59
CA PHE A 281 7.64 6.38 -10.29
C PHE A 281 8.06 6.59 -8.85
N VAL A 282 7.32 7.39 -8.11
CA VAL A 282 7.58 7.56 -6.69
C VAL A 282 7.14 6.30 -5.96
N THR A 283 8.10 5.44 -5.79
CA THR A 283 8.11 4.47 -4.73
C THR A 283 8.67 5.16 -3.48
N LEU A 284 8.36 4.62 -2.33
CA LEU A 284 9.19 4.87 -1.15
C LEU A 284 10.67 4.50 -1.46
N GLU A 285 10.92 3.77 -2.54
CA GLU A 285 12.17 3.25 -3.07
C GLU A 285 12.93 4.19 -4.02
N GLY A 286 12.31 5.22 -4.59
CA GLY A 286 12.94 6.10 -5.60
C GLY A 286 14.06 7.00 -5.08
N GLU A 287 14.19 7.15 -3.75
CA GLU A 287 15.32 7.76 -3.07
C GLU A 287 16.03 6.81 -2.10
N GLY A 288 15.84 5.48 -2.21
CA GLY A 288 16.24 4.52 -1.20
C GLY A 288 15.52 4.78 0.14
N TYR A 289 15.02 3.76 0.79
CA TYR A 289 14.48 3.91 2.14
C TYR A 289 15.50 4.51 3.08
N ILE A 290 16.78 4.34 2.77
CA ILE A 290 17.92 4.67 3.60
C ILE A 290 19.04 5.23 2.73
N LYS A 291 19.57 6.39 3.12
CA LYS A 291 20.81 6.94 2.57
C LYS A 291 21.84 7.02 3.68
N ARG A 292 23.10 6.66 3.37
CA ARG A 292 24.21 6.75 4.32
C ARG A 292 24.32 8.14 4.94
N GLU A 293 24.11 9.18 4.15
CA GLU A 293 24.19 10.59 4.59
C GLU A 293 23.13 11.01 5.62
N TRP A 294 22.10 10.19 5.83
CA TRP A 294 21.07 10.45 6.85
C TRP A 294 21.47 9.96 8.25
N PHE A 295 22.53 9.14 8.35
CA PHE A 295 23.10 8.75 9.64
C PHE A 295 24.11 9.79 10.08
N ASP A 296 23.85 10.43 11.23
CA ASP A 296 24.83 11.29 11.88
C ASP A 296 25.84 10.46 12.65
N GLU A 297 27.11 10.50 12.22
CA GLU A 297 28.18 9.74 12.87
C GLU A 297 28.71 10.48 14.10
N VAL A 298 28.51 9.91 15.28
CA VAL A 298 28.90 10.47 16.57
C VAL A 298 29.99 9.65 17.28
N LYS A 299 30.70 10.26 18.22
CA LYS A 299 31.59 9.48 19.12
C LYS A 299 30.77 8.90 20.27
N LEU A 300 31.17 7.74 20.76
CA LEU A 300 30.51 7.11 21.92
C LEU A 300 30.52 8.04 23.16
N SER A 301 31.57 8.88 23.30
CA SER A 301 31.68 9.87 24.39
C SER A 301 30.63 10.98 24.35
N ASP A 302 30.03 11.20 23.20
CA ASP A 302 29.10 12.34 22.99
C ASP A 302 27.64 11.92 23.26
N ILE A 303 27.43 10.63 23.55
CA ILE A 303 26.10 10.07 23.84
C ILE A 303 25.81 10.19 25.34
N PRO A 304 24.61 10.68 25.74
CA PRO A 304 24.23 10.77 27.13
C PRO A 304 24.35 9.42 27.86
N LEU A 305 24.81 9.43 29.09
CA LEU A 305 24.86 8.27 29.94
C LEU A 305 23.46 7.87 30.42
N ASP A 306 23.31 6.59 30.82
CA ASP A 306 22.09 6.06 31.44
C ASP A 306 20.82 6.05 30.54
N LEU A 307 20.99 6.10 29.22
CA LEU A 307 19.87 5.95 28.30
C LEU A 307 19.32 4.51 28.33
N PRO A 308 17.98 4.35 28.22
CA PRO A 308 17.38 3.03 27.98
C PRO A 308 18.02 2.36 26.76
N THR A 309 18.51 1.14 26.93
CA THR A 309 19.28 0.44 25.91
C THR A 309 18.70 -0.95 25.64
N VAL A 310 18.60 -1.31 24.38
CA VAL A 310 18.17 -2.62 23.92
C VAL A 310 19.17 -3.17 22.90
N ARG A 311 19.38 -4.49 22.89
CA ARG A 311 19.98 -5.20 21.78
C ARG A 311 18.91 -6.04 21.12
N ALA A 312 18.54 -5.70 19.89
CA ALA A 312 17.60 -6.46 19.11
C ALA A 312 18.33 -7.33 18.09
N TYR A 313 17.76 -8.49 17.81
CA TYR A 313 18.32 -9.46 16.89
C TYR A 313 17.37 -9.71 15.73
N ASP A 314 17.95 -9.88 14.54
CA ASP A 314 17.37 -10.65 13.47
C ASP A 314 18.13 -11.99 13.35
N PHE A 315 17.39 -13.11 13.29
CA PHE A 315 17.98 -14.44 13.37
C PHE A 315 17.94 -15.16 12.03
N ALA A 316 19.13 -15.44 11.47
CA ALA A 316 19.28 -16.48 10.48
C ALA A 316 20.09 -17.64 11.08
N ALA A 317 19.71 -18.86 10.76
CA ALA A 317 20.33 -20.06 11.34
C ALA A 317 20.91 -20.96 10.24
N THR A 318 21.40 -20.36 9.16
CA THR A 318 21.91 -21.06 7.99
C THR A 318 23.40 -20.78 7.81
N LYS A 319 24.20 -21.82 7.67
CA LYS A 319 25.61 -21.72 7.33
C LYS A 319 25.77 -21.67 5.81
N PRO A 320 26.72 -20.89 5.26
CA PRO A 320 27.08 -20.96 3.84
C PRO A 320 27.41 -22.41 3.40
N SER A 321 26.87 -22.82 2.28
CA SER A 321 27.05 -24.14 1.67
C SER A 321 27.16 -24.03 0.15
N ASP A 322 27.55 -25.12 -0.53
CA ASP A 322 27.61 -25.13 -2.00
C ASP A 322 26.24 -24.88 -2.65
N ALA A 323 25.16 -25.23 -1.97
CA ALA A 323 23.79 -25.03 -2.44
C ALA A 323 23.25 -23.60 -2.15
N ASN A 324 23.76 -22.97 -1.10
CA ASN A 324 23.43 -21.59 -0.73
C ASN A 324 24.70 -20.90 -0.25
N LYS A 325 25.35 -20.17 -1.15
CA LYS A 325 26.64 -19.50 -0.88
C LYS A 325 26.49 -18.21 -0.08
N ASP A 326 25.30 -17.58 -0.11
CA ASP A 326 25.04 -16.29 0.51
C ASP A 326 23.74 -16.32 1.35
N PRO A 327 23.69 -17.09 2.47
CA PRO A 327 22.54 -17.09 3.37
C PRO A 327 22.49 -15.81 4.21
N ASP A 328 21.31 -15.48 4.76
CA ASP A 328 21.10 -14.35 5.64
C ASP A 328 21.99 -14.39 6.89
N PHE A 329 22.29 -13.23 7.43
CA PHE A 329 23.06 -13.08 8.68
C PHE A 329 22.15 -13.13 9.91
N THR A 330 22.66 -13.65 11.02
CA THR A 330 22.18 -13.21 12.31
C THR A 330 22.82 -11.85 12.62
N ARG A 331 22.00 -10.82 12.74
CA ARG A 331 22.41 -9.47 13.13
C ARG A 331 21.92 -9.15 14.54
N GLY A 332 22.77 -8.58 15.38
CA GLY A 332 22.38 -8.11 16.72
C GLY A 332 22.81 -6.66 16.90
N VAL A 333 21.85 -5.71 16.87
CA VAL A 333 22.12 -4.28 16.94
C VAL A 333 21.79 -3.75 18.34
N LYS A 334 22.77 -3.10 19.00
CA LYS A 334 22.60 -2.44 20.29
C LYS A 334 22.25 -0.99 20.08
N CYS A 335 21.10 -0.57 20.59
CA CYS A 335 20.58 0.79 20.41
C CYS A 335 20.17 1.40 21.74
N ALA A 336 20.23 2.74 21.81
CA ALA A 336 19.73 3.54 22.92
C ALA A 336 18.79 4.63 22.41
N PHE A 337 17.90 5.12 23.28
CA PHE A 337 16.94 6.14 22.94
C PHE A 337 16.81 7.18 24.04
N ASP A 338 16.97 8.44 23.65
CA ASP A 338 16.73 9.58 24.55
C ASP A 338 15.28 10.04 24.40
N LYS A 339 14.45 9.78 25.40
CA LYS A 339 13.04 10.19 25.42
C LYS A 339 12.83 11.70 25.54
N GLN A 340 13.82 12.44 26.00
CA GLN A 340 13.69 13.90 26.19
C GLN A 340 13.90 14.63 24.86
N THR A 341 14.86 14.18 24.09
CA THR A 341 15.24 14.81 22.82
C THR A 341 14.66 14.10 21.61
N GLY A 342 14.24 12.84 21.73
CA GLY A 342 13.78 11.99 20.63
C GLY A 342 14.92 11.38 19.81
N HIS A 343 16.18 11.55 20.21
CA HIS A 343 17.32 11.00 19.49
C HIS A 343 17.51 9.51 19.74
N PHE A 344 17.80 8.77 18.67
CA PHE A 344 18.05 7.34 18.66
C PHE A 344 19.51 7.08 18.29
N TYR A 345 20.18 6.24 19.05
CA TYR A 345 21.61 5.97 18.92
C TYR A 345 21.87 4.51 18.63
N ILE A 346 22.60 4.22 17.56
CA ILE A 346 23.10 2.87 17.21
C ILE A 346 24.52 2.74 17.77
N LEU A 347 24.67 1.94 18.81
CA LEU A 347 25.88 1.89 19.62
C LEU A 347 26.88 0.83 19.18
N ASN A 348 26.38 -0.34 18.73
CA ASN A 348 27.20 -1.49 18.38
C ASN A 348 26.40 -2.48 17.55
N MET A 349 27.08 -3.26 16.72
CA MET A 349 26.49 -4.35 15.95
C MET A 349 27.37 -5.59 16.01
N VAL A 350 26.74 -6.77 16.12
CA VAL A 350 27.37 -8.09 15.97
C VAL A 350 26.73 -8.83 14.81
N SER A 351 27.53 -9.61 14.09
CA SER A 351 27.10 -10.33 12.89
C SER A 351 27.67 -11.75 12.88
N LEU A 352 26.85 -12.73 12.48
CA LEU A 352 27.30 -14.11 12.35
C LEU A 352 26.47 -14.87 11.32
N ARG A 353 27.13 -15.73 10.55
CA ARG A 353 26.52 -16.75 9.68
C ARG A 353 27.00 -18.13 10.13
N ASP A 354 26.21 -18.80 10.96
CA ASP A 354 26.58 -20.15 11.45
C ASP A 354 25.31 -20.93 11.88
N ARG A 355 25.56 -22.16 12.38
CA ARG A 355 24.53 -23.06 12.87
C ARG A 355 23.82 -22.49 14.10
N PRO A 356 22.55 -22.90 14.36
CA PRO A 356 21.76 -22.39 15.50
C PRO A 356 22.47 -22.41 16.85
N ALA A 357 23.25 -23.46 17.14
CA ALA A 357 23.98 -23.57 18.41
C ALA A 357 25.04 -22.49 18.57
N ILE A 358 25.76 -22.13 17.50
CA ILE A 358 26.81 -21.11 17.55
C ILE A 358 26.17 -19.73 17.63
N VAL A 359 25.08 -19.48 16.89
CA VAL A 359 24.27 -18.27 17.01
C VAL A 359 23.79 -18.08 18.44
N GLN A 360 23.28 -19.15 19.09
CA GLN A 360 22.83 -19.08 20.47
C GLN A 360 23.99 -18.71 21.42
N THR A 361 25.18 -19.28 21.21
CA THR A 361 26.38 -18.93 21.99
C THR A 361 26.76 -17.45 21.81
N LEU A 362 26.70 -16.92 20.57
CA LEU A 362 26.94 -15.49 20.29
C LEU A 362 25.98 -14.62 21.11
N VAL A 363 24.68 -14.93 21.10
CA VAL A 363 23.66 -14.18 21.82
C VAL A 363 23.93 -14.14 23.32
N GLU A 364 24.25 -15.30 23.93
CA GLU A 364 24.55 -15.43 25.37
C GLU A 364 25.84 -14.65 25.76
N GLN A 365 26.88 -14.77 24.95
CA GLN A 365 28.13 -14.04 25.17
C GLN A 365 27.93 -12.53 25.02
N THR A 366 27.22 -12.12 24.00
CA THR A 366 26.93 -10.69 23.73
C THR A 366 26.07 -10.10 24.85
N ALA A 367 25.07 -10.82 25.33
CA ALA A 367 24.24 -10.40 26.46
C ALA A 367 25.06 -10.25 27.74
N ALA A 368 26.00 -11.18 28.00
CA ALA A 368 26.91 -11.09 29.16
C ALA A 368 27.83 -9.86 29.08
N LEU A 369 28.36 -9.53 27.88
CA LEU A 369 29.20 -8.35 27.67
C LEU A 369 28.38 -7.03 27.75
N ASP A 370 27.15 -7.02 27.30
CA ASP A 370 26.28 -5.84 27.37
C ASP A 370 25.83 -5.51 28.79
N GLY A 371 25.82 -6.52 29.70
CA GLY A 371 25.39 -6.36 31.06
C GLY A 371 23.88 -6.53 31.28
N ARG A 372 23.45 -6.57 32.54
CA ARG A 372 22.06 -6.87 32.93
C ARG A 372 21.09 -5.74 32.72
N GLU A 373 21.57 -4.53 32.54
CA GLU A 373 20.72 -3.36 32.33
C GLU A 373 20.25 -3.22 30.86
N VAL A 374 20.96 -3.86 29.91
CA VAL A 374 20.57 -3.90 28.50
C VAL A 374 19.50 -4.97 28.28
N TYR A 375 18.41 -4.60 27.68
CA TYR A 375 17.35 -5.54 27.30
C TYR A 375 17.75 -6.30 26.02
N VAL A 376 17.41 -7.58 25.98
CA VAL A 376 17.59 -8.42 24.79
C VAL A 376 16.24 -8.57 24.09
N ALA A 377 16.10 -8.02 22.89
CA ALA A 377 14.89 -8.11 22.10
C ALA A 377 14.99 -9.28 21.11
N ILE A 378 14.00 -10.18 21.14
CA ILE A 378 13.94 -11.39 20.32
C ILE A 378 12.71 -11.31 19.42
N PRO A 379 12.86 -11.38 18.07
CA PRO A 379 11.72 -11.44 17.15
C PRO A 379 10.96 -12.76 17.32
N GLN A 380 9.65 -12.69 17.19
CA GLN A 380 8.75 -13.85 17.22
C GLN A 380 8.00 -13.94 15.90
N ASP A 381 8.34 -14.96 15.13
CA ASP A 381 7.60 -15.30 13.91
C ASP A 381 6.20 -15.84 14.21
N ALA A 382 5.32 -15.73 13.22
CA ALA A 382 3.97 -16.29 13.31
C ALA A 382 4.01 -17.83 13.27
N GLY A 383 3.19 -18.46 14.10
CA GLY A 383 3.04 -19.91 14.16
C GLY A 383 3.66 -20.58 15.41
N ALA A 384 3.27 -21.85 15.63
CA ALA A 384 3.64 -22.58 16.85
C ALA A 384 5.16 -22.80 17.00
N ALA A 385 5.87 -23.13 15.93
CA ALA A 385 7.30 -23.34 15.92
C ALA A 385 8.08 -22.07 16.28
N GLY A 386 7.63 -20.89 15.79
CA GLY A 386 8.22 -19.59 16.17
C GLY A 386 8.06 -19.30 17.65
N VAL A 387 6.89 -19.60 18.23
CA VAL A 387 6.64 -19.42 19.67
C VAL A 387 7.54 -20.30 20.52
N GLU A 388 7.68 -21.59 20.19
CA GLU A 388 8.51 -22.53 20.94
C GLU A 388 10.00 -22.15 20.93
N SER A 389 10.54 -21.78 19.75
CA SER A 389 11.91 -21.33 19.60
C SER A 389 12.23 -20.10 20.46
N VAL A 390 11.30 -19.12 20.45
CA VAL A 390 11.44 -17.89 21.25
C VAL A 390 11.38 -18.17 22.73
N GLN A 391 10.46 -19.03 23.20
CA GLN A 391 10.35 -19.41 24.61
C GLN A 391 11.63 -20.07 25.13
N ALA A 392 12.23 -20.95 24.32
CA ALA A 392 13.49 -21.59 24.69
C ALA A 392 14.65 -20.58 24.87
N LYS A 393 14.81 -19.63 23.92
CA LYS A 393 15.81 -18.56 23.99
C LYS A 393 15.55 -17.63 25.20
N GLN A 394 14.30 -17.21 25.38
CA GLN A 394 13.88 -16.37 26.50
C GLN A 394 14.19 -17.03 27.83
N ALA A 395 13.86 -18.31 28.03
CA ALA A 395 14.09 -19.01 29.27
C ALA A 395 15.59 -19.08 29.62
N ARG A 396 16.47 -19.29 28.64
CA ARG A 396 17.93 -19.32 28.84
C ARG A 396 18.47 -17.96 29.28
N LEU A 397 18.14 -16.89 28.58
CA LEU A 397 18.60 -15.53 28.87
C LEU A 397 18.04 -15.03 30.22
N THR A 398 16.78 -15.31 30.53
CA THR A 398 16.17 -14.94 31.80
C THR A 398 16.81 -15.70 32.96
N ARG A 399 17.14 -17.00 32.78
CA ARG A 399 17.85 -17.78 33.78
C ARG A 399 19.27 -17.24 34.05
N ALA A 400 19.93 -16.68 33.02
CA ALA A 400 21.19 -15.98 33.14
C ALA A 400 21.07 -14.57 33.76
N GLY A 401 19.85 -14.10 34.03
CA GLY A 401 19.58 -12.83 34.71
C GLY A 401 19.39 -11.65 33.75
N HIS A 402 19.24 -11.88 32.44
CA HIS A 402 19.00 -10.83 31.46
C HIS A 402 17.51 -10.51 31.32
N LYS A 403 17.19 -9.24 31.00
CA LYS A 403 15.85 -8.76 30.70
C LYS A 403 15.55 -9.04 29.23
N VAL A 404 14.47 -9.76 28.93
CA VAL A 404 14.12 -10.16 27.55
C VAL A 404 12.80 -9.54 27.11
N LEU A 405 12.77 -8.97 25.92
CA LEU A 405 11.59 -8.45 25.24
C LEU A 405 11.27 -9.33 24.03
N ILE A 406 9.99 -9.57 23.79
CA ILE A 406 9.52 -10.34 22.61
C ILE A 406 8.89 -9.39 21.61
N CYS A 407 9.50 -9.30 20.41
CA CYS A 407 9.03 -8.48 19.30
C CYS A 407 8.14 -9.33 18.39
N LYS A 408 6.83 -9.13 18.46
CA LYS A 408 5.86 -9.87 17.63
C LYS A 408 5.72 -9.21 16.27
N ALA A 409 6.01 -9.94 15.20
CA ALA A 409 5.75 -9.49 13.83
C ALA A 409 4.24 -9.36 13.59
N ARG A 410 3.71 -8.12 13.54
CA ARG A 410 2.28 -7.84 13.32
C ARG A 410 1.99 -7.20 11.95
N ALA A 411 3.02 -6.81 11.21
CA ALA A 411 2.93 -6.11 9.93
C ALA A 411 4.04 -6.57 8.97
N ASN A 412 3.96 -6.15 7.71
CA ASN A 412 5.03 -6.38 6.73
C ASN A 412 6.31 -5.61 7.09
N LYS A 413 7.44 -5.94 6.45
CA LYS A 413 8.76 -5.35 6.72
C LYS A 413 8.77 -3.83 6.58
N ALA A 414 8.23 -3.30 5.48
CA ALA A 414 8.16 -1.86 5.22
C ALA A 414 7.41 -1.11 6.33
N THR A 415 6.24 -1.61 6.74
CA THR A 415 5.44 -1.00 7.83
C THR A 415 6.16 -1.08 9.19
N ARG A 416 6.95 -2.13 9.45
CA ARG A 416 7.75 -2.25 10.69
C ARG A 416 8.91 -1.27 10.69
N ALA A 417 9.55 -1.06 9.56
CA ALA A 417 10.67 -0.13 9.40
C ALA A 417 10.24 1.34 9.40
N GLU A 418 9.01 1.65 8.99
CA GLU A 418 8.52 3.02 8.78
C GLU A 418 8.80 3.97 9.96
N PRO A 419 8.54 3.65 11.25
CA PRO A 419 8.83 4.57 12.35
C PRO A 419 10.32 4.91 12.48
N PHE A 420 11.21 3.93 12.26
CA PHE A 420 12.65 4.14 12.24
C PHE A 420 13.09 5.00 11.04
N LEU A 421 12.56 4.70 9.85
CA LEU A 421 12.86 5.45 8.62
C LEU A 421 12.45 6.92 8.73
N ILE A 422 11.31 7.19 9.38
CA ILE A 422 10.85 8.55 9.67
C ILE A 422 11.85 9.29 10.57
N ALA A 423 12.34 8.64 11.63
CA ALA A 423 13.31 9.23 12.51
C ALA A 423 14.66 9.46 11.81
N LEU A 424 15.10 8.51 10.97
CA LEU A 424 16.32 8.61 10.18
C LEU A 424 16.27 9.79 9.21
N GLN A 425 15.22 9.92 8.42
CA GLN A 425 15.01 11.04 7.51
C GLN A 425 14.86 12.38 8.24
N GLY A 426 14.36 12.33 9.46
CA GLY A 426 14.25 13.51 10.34
C GLY A 426 15.57 13.94 11.01
N GLY A 427 16.72 13.27 10.73
CA GLY A 427 18.01 13.56 11.34
C GLY A 427 18.09 13.20 12.83
N MET A 428 17.20 12.30 13.31
CA MET A 428 17.13 11.92 14.71
C MET A 428 17.91 10.63 15.02
N VAL A 429 18.57 10.03 14.02
CA VAL A 429 19.29 8.77 14.16
C VAL A 429 20.80 9.01 14.06
N HIS A 430 21.50 8.59 15.10
CA HIS A 430 22.94 8.69 15.23
C HIS A 430 23.57 7.31 15.27
N VAL A 431 24.73 7.16 14.66
CA VAL A 431 25.50 5.92 14.69
C VAL A 431 26.89 6.19 15.25
N VAL A 432 27.34 5.33 16.15
CA VAL A 432 28.72 5.43 16.68
C VAL A 432 29.70 5.11 15.57
N LYS A 433 30.71 5.96 15.40
CA LYS A 433 31.76 5.80 14.37
C LYS A 433 32.35 4.40 14.37
N GLY A 434 32.36 3.76 13.21
CA GLY A 434 32.93 2.43 13.01
C GLY A 434 31.99 1.27 13.33
N VAL A 435 30.70 1.52 13.68
CA VAL A 435 29.71 0.45 13.87
C VAL A 435 29.32 -0.17 12.53
N PHE A 436 29.15 0.64 11.50
CA PHE A 436 28.85 0.18 10.15
C PHE A 436 30.09 0.24 9.25
N SER A 437 30.35 -0.83 8.51
CA SER A 437 31.28 -0.87 7.40
C SER A 437 30.61 -0.35 6.13
N ASP A 438 31.40 -0.13 5.07
CA ASP A 438 30.84 0.24 3.76
C ASP A 438 29.90 -0.85 3.21
N GLU A 439 30.12 -2.10 3.53
CA GLU A 439 29.22 -3.21 3.20
C GLU A 439 27.88 -3.11 3.92
N ASN A 440 27.90 -2.74 5.21
CA ASN A 440 26.68 -2.56 5.99
C ASN A 440 25.86 -1.37 5.47
N TYR A 441 26.51 -0.27 5.09
CA TYR A 441 25.82 0.84 4.47
C TYR A 441 25.19 0.46 3.13
N ARG A 442 25.85 -0.37 2.29
CA ARG A 442 25.26 -0.88 1.06
C ARG A 442 24.05 -1.78 1.32
N GLU A 443 24.11 -2.65 2.34
CA GLU A 443 22.96 -3.45 2.77
C GLU A 443 21.78 -2.56 3.17
N LEU A 444 22.03 -1.51 3.96
CA LEU A 444 21.02 -0.54 4.38
C LEU A 444 20.44 0.24 3.21
N GLU A 445 21.26 0.71 2.27
CA GLU A 445 20.84 1.47 1.09
C GLU A 445 20.06 0.61 0.07
N ASN A 446 20.31 -0.70 0.05
CA ASN A 446 19.60 -1.66 -0.80
C ASN A 446 18.28 -2.15 -0.21
N PHE A 447 17.89 -1.68 0.97
CA PHE A 447 16.61 -2.06 1.59
C PHE A 447 15.44 -1.62 0.71
N ASP A 448 14.61 -2.57 0.26
CA ASP A 448 13.46 -2.36 -0.61
C ASP A 448 12.10 -2.53 0.10
N GLY A 449 12.10 -3.00 1.34
CA GLY A 449 10.88 -3.25 2.12
C GLY A 449 10.07 -4.47 1.65
N ILE A 450 10.57 -5.23 0.67
CA ILE A 450 9.89 -6.38 0.08
C ILE A 450 10.34 -7.68 0.78
N LYS A 451 9.40 -8.49 1.17
CA LYS A 451 9.70 -9.81 1.72
C LYS A 451 10.18 -10.74 0.59
N ASN A 452 11.40 -11.26 0.70
CA ASN A 452 12.07 -12.15 -0.27
C ASN A 452 12.58 -11.46 -1.55
N GLY A 453 12.91 -10.18 -1.51
CA GLY A 453 13.50 -9.43 -2.65
C GLY A 453 14.91 -9.89 -3.08
N GLY A 454 15.50 -10.91 -2.44
CA GLY A 454 16.84 -11.45 -2.77
C GLY A 454 17.99 -10.59 -2.27
N LEU A 455 17.72 -9.48 -1.58
CA LEU A 455 18.70 -8.61 -0.92
C LEU A 455 18.66 -8.83 0.59
N HIS A 456 19.84 -8.71 1.25
CA HIS A 456 19.91 -8.80 2.71
C HIS A 456 19.31 -7.53 3.33
N ASP A 457 18.44 -7.70 4.33
CA ASP A 457 17.77 -6.62 5.07
C ASP A 457 17.83 -6.82 6.60
N ASP A 458 18.66 -7.76 7.04
CA ASP A 458 18.80 -8.21 8.43
C ASP A 458 19.14 -7.06 9.39
N ILE A 459 19.93 -6.06 8.93
CA ILE A 459 20.27 -4.87 9.72
C ILE A 459 19.04 -4.00 9.97
N VAL A 460 18.23 -3.77 8.95
CA VAL A 460 17.03 -2.92 9.05
C VAL A 460 15.99 -3.56 9.95
N ASP A 461 15.78 -4.87 9.86
CA ASP A 461 14.85 -5.61 10.72
C ASP A 461 15.28 -5.53 12.20
N ALA A 462 16.56 -5.74 12.51
CA ALA A 462 17.07 -5.62 13.87
C ALA A 462 16.96 -4.18 14.42
N ILE A 463 17.27 -3.14 13.62
CA ILE A 463 17.15 -1.75 14.06
C ILE A 463 15.68 -1.37 14.27
N SER A 464 14.78 -1.81 13.39
CA SER A 464 13.35 -1.52 13.48
C SER A 464 12.71 -2.09 14.73
N ASP A 465 13.11 -3.33 15.12
CA ASP A 465 12.68 -3.94 16.37
C ASP A 465 13.26 -3.21 17.58
N ALA A 466 14.53 -2.79 17.54
CA ALA A 466 15.13 -1.98 18.59
C ALA A 466 14.40 -0.64 18.78
N TYR A 467 14.13 0.05 17.66
CA TYR A 467 13.41 1.32 17.66
C TYR A 467 12.02 1.19 18.26
N THR A 468 11.27 0.18 17.82
CA THR A 468 9.91 -0.11 18.32
C THR A 468 9.93 -0.42 19.82
N CYS A 469 10.87 -1.25 20.27
CA CYS A 469 11.00 -1.60 21.69
C CYS A 469 11.29 -0.37 22.56
N LEU A 470 12.20 0.51 22.13
CA LEU A 470 12.62 1.68 22.92
C LEU A 470 11.59 2.82 22.91
N THR A 471 10.83 2.97 21.84
CA THR A 471 9.80 4.02 21.69
C THR A 471 8.43 3.62 22.22
N ALA A 472 8.18 2.32 22.43
CA ALA A 472 6.91 1.84 22.96
C ALA A 472 6.61 2.41 24.36
N ARG A 473 5.34 2.74 24.64
CA ARG A 473 4.89 3.33 25.91
C ARG A 473 5.18 2.45 27.16
N GLN A 474 5.48 1.16 26.96
CA GLN A 474 5.73 0.19 28.04
C GLN A 474 7.17 0.18 28.54
N PHE A 475 8.08 0.91 27.91
CA PHE A 475 9.46 1.02 28.38
C PHE A 475 9.56 2.05 29.50
N ILE A 476 9.23 1.64 30.76
CA ILE A 476 9.42 2.45 31.96
C ILE A 476 10.78 2.08 32.54
N PRO A 477 11.80 2.96 32.50
CA PRO A 477 13.03 2.71 33.23
C PRO A 477 12.71 2.70 34.73
N THR A 478 13.11 1.64 35.42
CA THR A 478 13.05 1.64 36.88
C THR A 478 14.16 2.55 37.39
N ILE A 479 13.83 3.82 37.64
CA ILE A 479 14.76 4.73 38.32
C ILE A 479 14.93 4.21 39.74
N ARG A 480 16.02 3.54 40.01
CA ARG A 480 16.47 3.35 41.39
C ARG A 480 16.98 4.69 41.94
N MET A 481 16.10 5.41 42.60
CA MET A 481 16.58 6.43 43.52
C MET A 481 17.38 5.74 44.60
N GLY A 482 18.68 6.00 44.62
CA GLY A 482 19.54 5.67 45.75
C GLY A 482 19.06 6.46 46.96
N GLY A 483 18.30 5.82 47.81
CA GLY A 483 17.82 6.36 49.07
C GLY A 483 18.06 5.36 50.16
N THR A 484 18.95 5.69 51.10
CA THR A 484 19.18 5.04 52.36
C THR A 484 17.88 4.86 53.17
N GLY A 485 17.60 3.64 53.57
CA GLY A 485 16.92 3.20 54.79
C GLY A 485 15.56 3.78 55.14
N SER A 486 14.53 2.96 55.09
CA SER A 486 13.76 2.52 56.28
C SER A 486 12.59 1.64 55.85
N ASN A 487 12.48 0.48 56.49
CA ASN A 487 11.36 -0.45 56.45
C ASN A 487 10.09 0.20 57.01
N ALA A 488 9.02 0.21 56.27
CA ALA A 488 7.65 0.17 56.82
C ALA A 488 6.68 -0.44 55.76
N PRO A 489 5.82 -1.40 56.15
CA PRO A 489 4.88 -2.02 55.24
C PRO A 489 3.62 -1.18 55.14
N LEU A 490 3.21 -0.80 53.94
CA LEU A 490 1.86 -0.23 53.69
C LEU A 490 0.95 -1.32 53.16
N SER A 491 0.14 -1.82 54.08
CA SER A 491 -1.06 -2.60 53.78
C SER A 491 -2.23 -1.69 53.39
N LYS A 492 -3.03 -2.16 52.45
CA LYS A 492 -4.47 -1.90 52.24
C LYS A 492 -4.93 -0.47 51.99
N LEU A 493 -5.47 -0.29 50.85
CA LEU A 493 -6.72 0.44 50.50
C LEU A 493 -7.05 0.01 49.07
N GLY A 494 -8.07 -0.74 48.79
CA GLY A 494 -9.47 -0.47 49.08
C GLY A 494 -10.12 -0.10 47.74
N GLY A 495 -10.89 -1.01 47.15
CA GLY A 495 -11.50 -0.90 45.83
C GLY A 495 -12.54 0.24 45.77
N SER A 496 -12.85 0.61 44.54
CA SER A 496 -14.24 0.85 44.13
C SER A 496 -14.39 0.84 42.63
N THR A 497 -15.24 -0.02 42.17
CA THR A 497 -16.01 -0.08 40.95
C THR A 497 -16.64 1.28 40.65
N LEU A 498 -16.71 1.70 39.40
CA LEU A 498 -17.92 2.20 38.78
C LEU A 498 -17.66 2.72 37.34
N LEU A 499 -18.40 2.10 36.43
CA LEU A 499 -19.06 2.49 35.18
C LEU A 499 -18.16 2.70 33.96
#